data_cfb90860fc8a73c8c83c25b554d3c504
#
_entry.id   cfb90860fc8a73c8c83c25b554d3c504
#
_cell.length_a   1.000
_cell.length_b   1.000
_cell.length_c   1.000
_cell.angle_alpha   90.00
_cell.angle_beta   90.00
_cell.angle_gamma   90.00
#
_symmetry.space_group_name_H-M   'P 1'
#
loop_
_entity.id
_entity.type
_entity.pdbx_description
1 polymer ?
#
loop_
_entity_poly.entity_id
_entity_poly.type
_entity_poly.pdbx_seq_one_letter_code
_entity_poly.pdbx_strand_id
1 'polypeptide(L)'
;MCTINAPHRHDTVGSFLRTERLKKARNDFEKGKIGREELTKVEDEEIKKIVDKQIELGYTSVTDGEFRRSYWHLDFFWGFNGIGHIHADKGYEFNGVVTRDDTAIVTGKISGENHPFVKHYTFLRDLVKDKRGVEARFTIPAPAQFYAELVREDKHVAALLKVYPDFKGLEDDIVNAYKTVINDLYNEGLKTLQIDDCTWGCLVDDNFIASFIEKSDRDKEVIRHEFAERFLNINNRVFQNNPKDLVINTHVCRGNYASTWFGQGGYDKIADELFGKEDVNAYYLEFDTERAGTFESLAKVSGDKKVVLGLITSKNPTLEEKEVIIARIKEASKYVPLDRLYLSPQCGFASTEEGNRLTEEEQWAKLRFIKEIADEVW
;
A
#
# COMPACT_ATOMS: atom_id res chain seq x y z
N MET A 1 -28.76 5.74 4.62
CA MET A 1 -27.99 4.48 4.64
C MET A 1 -26.64 4.83 5.22
N CYS A 2 -26.19 4.18 6.28
CA CYS A 2 -24.83 4.37 6.78
C CYS A 2 -23.91 3.84 5.69
N THR A 3 -23.01 4.67 5.18
CA THR A 3 -21.96 4.25 4.25
C THR A 3 -21.01 3.34 5.00
N ILE A 4 -20.79 2.15 4.47
CA ILE A 4 -19.99 1.08 5.09
C ILE A 4 -18.51 1.22 4.67
N ASN A 5 -18.07 2.39 4.23
CA ASN A 5 -16.75 2.59 3.63
C ASN A 5 -15.64 2.71 4.69
N ALA A 6 -14.50 2.04 4.45
CA ALA A 6 -13.31 2.17 5.30
C ALA A 6 -12.82 3.64 5.37
N PRO A 7 -12.12 4.03 6.45
CA PRO A 7 -11.67 3.18 7.53
C PRO A 7 -12.74 2.87 8.57
N HIS A 8 -12.62 1.71 9.20
CA HIS A 8 -13.40 1.28 10.37
C HIS A 8 -12.54 1.41 11.63
N ARG A 9 -13.17 1.46 12.84
CA ARG A 9 -12.44 1.68 14.12
C ARG A 9 -11.29 0.70 14.33
N HIS A 10 -11.47 -0.55 13.91
CA HIS A 10 -10.41 -1.53 13.73
C HIS A 10 -10.31 -1.88 12.25
N ASP A 11 -9.13 -1.76 11.70
CA ASP A 11 -8.93 -1.95 10.26
C ASP A 11 -7.64 -2.71 9.95
N THR A 12 -7.43 -3.07 8.70
CA THR A 12 -6.22 -3.72 8.20
C THR A 12 -5.56 -2.86 7.13
N VAL A 13 -4.29 -3.09 6.82
CA VAL A 13 -3.65 -2.46 5.65
C VAL A 13 -3.99 -3.21 4.36
N GLY A 14 -4.07 -4.57 4.41
CA GLY A 14 -4.63 -5.30 3.26
C GLY A 14 -3.96 -6.61 2.93
N SER A 15 -2.62 -6.73 3.01
CA SER A 15 -1.93 -7.97 2.72
C SER A 15 -1.83 -8.89 3.94
N PHE A 16 -1.97 -10.20 3.70
CA PHE A 16 -1.91 -11.25 4.71
C PHE A 16 -0.84 -12.29 4.36
N LEU A 17 -0.35 -13.02 5.39
CA LEU A 17 0.59 -14.12 5.19
C LEU A 17 0.00 -15.18 4.26
N ARG A 18 0.76 -15.56 3.23
CA ARG A 18 0.37 -16.62 2.29
C ARG A 18 0.38 -17.95 3.03
N THR A 19 -0.68 -18.73 2.83
CA THR A 19 -0.76 -20.10 3.38
C THR A 19 0.31 -21.00 2.74
N GLU A 20 0.74 -22.02 3.45
CA GLU A 20 1.71 -22.99 2.91
C GLU A 20 1.20 -23.69 1.63
N ARG A 21 -0.12 -23.87 1.52
CA ARG A 21 -0.75 -24.41 0.31
C ARG A 21 -0.58 -23.46 -0.88
N LEU A 22 -0.78 -22.17 -0.67
CA LEU A 22 -0.61 -21.16 -1.72
C LEU A 22 0.85 -21.03 -2.13
N LYS A 23 1.77 -20.96 -1.17
CA LYS A 23 3.23 -20.93 -1.43
C LYS A 23 3.67 -22.14 -2.26
N LYS A 24 3.19 -23.32 -1.89
CA LYS A 24 3.48 -24.55 -2.65
C LYS A 24 2.95 -24.48 -4.08
N ALA A 25 1.71 -24.03 -4.28
CA ALA A 25 1.11 -23.93 -5.61
C ALA A 25 1.87 -22.92 -6.49
N ARG A 26 2.29 -21.76 -5.96
CA ARG A 26 3.11 -20.78 -6.68
C ARG A 26 4.45 -21.37 -7.10
N ASN A 27 5.18 -22.02 -6.19
CA ASN A 27 6.45 -22.68 -6.51
C ASN A 27 6.28 -23.84 -7.52
N ASP A 28 5.18 -24.59 -7.48
CA ASP A 28 4.90 -25.65 -8.46
C ASP A 28 4.54 -25.03 -9.84
N PHE A 29 3.87 -23.88 -9.88
CA PHE A 29 3.61 -23.13 -11.10
C PHE A 29 4.89 -22.55 -11.72
N GLU A 30 5.75 -21.92 -10.94
CA GLU A 30 7.06 -21.40 -11.39
C GLU A 30 7.94 -22.50 -11.98
N LYS A 31 7.89 -23.71 -11.40
CA LYS A 31 8.60 -24.90 -11.90
C LYS A 31 7.89 -25.61 -13.07
N GLY A 32 6.78 -25.05 -13.56
CA GLY A 32 6.02 -25.65 -14.66
C GLY A 32 5.34 -26.99 -14.34
N LYS A 33 5.13 -27.33 -13.05
CA LYS A 33 4.47 -28.58 -12.62
C LYS A 33 2.95 -28.46 -12.67
N ILE A 34 2.40 -27.27 -12.51
CA ILE A 34 0.98 -26.98 -12.64
C ILE A 34 0.75 -25.82 -13.61
N GLY A 35 -0.43 -25.77 -14.23
CA GLY A 35 -0.83 -24.69 -15.11
C GLY A 35 -1.45 -23.49 -14.37
N ARG A 36 -1.67 -22.40 -15.11
CA ARG A 36 -2.30 -21.18 -14.58
C ARG A 36 -3.70 -21.45 -13.99
N GLU A 37 -4.50 -22.27 -14.63
CA GLU A 37 -5.85 -22.61 -14.14
C GLU A 37 -5.83 -23.29 -12.77
N GLU A 38 -4.88 -24.19 -12.55
CA GLU A 38 -4.73 -24.89 -11.27
C GLU A 38 -4.25 -23.93 -10.17
N LEU A 39 -3.27 -23.05 -10.48
CA LEU A 39 -2.86 -22.02 -9.55
C LEU A 39 -4.03 -21.09 -9.21
N THR A 40 -4.78 -20.60 -10.19
CA THR A 40 -5.94 -19.73 -9.97
C THR A 40 -6.98 -20.38 -9.07
N LYS A 41 -7.24 -21.69 -9.25
CA LYS A 41 -8.14 -22.43 -8.36
C LYS A 41 -7.66 -22.44 -6.90
N VAL A 42 -6.37 -22.62 -6.68
CA VAL A 42 -5.81 -22.56 -5.32
C VAL A 42 -5.90 -21.14 -4.76
N GLU A 43 -5.57 -20.12 -5.54
CA GLU A 43 -5.73 -18.71 -5.16
C GLU A 43 -7.18 -18.40 -4.76
N ASP A 44 -8.17 -18.79 -5.56
CA ASP A 44 -9.59 -18.60 -5.30
C ASP A 44 -10.03 -19.23 -3.97
N GLU A 45 -9.62 -20.48 -3.73
CA GLU A 45 -9.96 -21.19 -2.50
C GLU A 45 -9.32 -20.56 -1.26
N GLU A 46 -8.07 -20.12 -1.36
CA GLU A 46 -7.36 -19.48 -0.23
C GLU A 46 -7.86 -18.03 0.02
N ILE A 47 -8.18 -17.26 -1.04
CA ILE A 47 -8.81 -15.94 -0.90
C ILE A 47 -10.17 -16.07 -0.22
N LYS A 48 -10.98 -17.06 -0.60
CA LYS A 48 -12.27 -17.29 0.08
C LYS A 48 -12.08 -17.52 1.58
N LYS A 49 -11.11 -18.37 1.98
CA LYS A 49 -10.84 -18.67 3.40
C LYS A 49 -10.42 -17.40 4.16
N ILE A 50 -9.53 -16.58 3.58
CA ILE A 50 -9.05 -15.38 4.27
C ILE A 50 -10.13 -14.31 4.37
N VAL A 51 -11.01 -14.20 3.39
CA VAL A 51 -12.19 -13.31 3.45
C VAL A 51 -13.15 -13.78 4.53
N ASP A 52 -13.47 -15.07 4.58
CA ASP A 52 -14.35 -15.63 5.61
C ASP A 52 -13.74 -15.43 7.02
N LYS A 53 -12.40 -15.54 7.16
CA LYS A 53 -11.69 -15.32 8.42
C LYS A 53 -11.71 -13.85 8.87
N GLN A 54 -11.53 -12.90 7.98
CA GLN A 54 -11.68 -11.48 8.27
C GLN A 54 -13.08 -11.19 8.83
N ILE A 55 -14.13 -11.70 8.17
CA ILE A 55 -15.52 -11.51 8.59
C ILE A 55 -15.80 -12.18 9.94
N GLU A 56 -15.31 -13.40 10.16
CA GLU A 56 -15.41 -14.12 11.45
C GLU A 56 -14.85 -13.28 12.61
N LEU A 57 -13.75 -12.56 12.38
CA LEU A 57 -13.12 -11.68 13.36
C LEU A 57 -13.82 -10.32 13.50
N GLY A 58 -14.89 -10.06 12.73
CA GLY A 58 -15.68 -8.84 12.81
C GLY A 58 -15.16 -7.69 11.94
N TYR A 59 -14.23 -7.96 11.01
CA TYR A 59 -13.82 -6.97 10.01
C TYR A 59 -14.90 -6.84 8.93
N THR A 60 -15.29 -5.61 8.63
CA THR A 60 -16.37 -5.30 7.69
C THR A 60 -15.88 -4.70 6.38
N SER A 61 -14.63 -4.26 6.33
CA SER A 61 -13.91 -3.90 5.10
C SER A 61 -12.85 -4.97 4.86
N VAL A 62 -13.08 -5.85 3.89
CA VAL A 62 -12.23 -7.02 3.65
C VAL A 62 -11.45 -6.89 2.35
N THR A 63 -10.26 -7.49 2.33
CA THR A 63 -9.38 -7.56 1.16
C THR A 63 -9.17 -9.01 0.72
N ASP A 64 -8.64 -9.21 -0.49
CA ASP A 64 -8.20 -10.51 -1.01
C ASP A 64 -6.87 -10.99 -0.39
N GLY A 65 -6.33 -10.24 0.58
CA GLY A 65 -5.04 -10.52 1.22
C GLY A 65 -3.83 -10.37 0.31
N GLU A 66 -4.04 -9.89 -0.91
CA GLU A 66 -3.04 -9.83 -1.99
C GLU A 66 -2.50 -11.21 -2.39
N PHE A 67 -3.32 -12.25 -2.24
CA PHE A 67 -2.91 -13.64 -2.45
C PHE A 67 -2.55 -13.99 -3.90
N ARG A 68 -2.95 -13.13 -4.87
CA ARG A 68 -2.56 -13.29 -6.27
C ARG A 68 -1.23 -12.61 -6.62
N ARG A 69 -0.64 -11.85 -5.67
CA ARG A 69 0.56 -11.04 -5.91
C ARG A 69 1.81 -11.73 -5.36
N SER A 70 2.91 -11.63 -6.09
CA SER A 70 4.26 -11.92 -5.62
C SER A 70 4.88 -10.70 -4.93
N TYR A 71 4.63 -9.50 -5.47
CA TYR A 71 4.95 -8.21 -4.88
C TYR A 71 3.70 -7.33 -4.81
N TRP A 72 3.54 -6.56 -3.74
CA TRP A 72 2.42 -5.65 -3.56
C TRP A 72 2.26 -4.65 -4.72
N HIS A 73 3.35 -4.22 -5.37
CA HIS A 73 3.40 -3.18 -6.41
C HIS A 73 3.72 -3.71 -7.81
N LEU A 74 4.74 -4.59 -7.97
CA LEU A 74 5.21 -5.00 -9.29
C LEU A 74 4.15 -5.76 -10.08
N ASP A 75 3.38 -6.64 -9.42
CA ASP A 75 2.29 -7.37 -10.08
C ASP A 75 1.22 -6.42 -10.66
N PHE A 76 1.00 -5.27 -10.02
CA PHE A 76 0.13 -4.24 -10.57
C PHE A 76 0.79 -3.54 -11.76
N PHE A 77 2.06 -3.15 -11.64
CA PHE A 77 2.76 -2.46 -12.71
C PHE A 77 2.88 -3.30 -13.99
N TRP A 78 3.14 -4.59 -13.86
CA TRP A 78 3.17 -5.52 -14.98
C TRP A 78 1.81 -5.70 -15.66
N GLY A 79 0.73 -5.32 -15.01
CA GLY A 79 -0.62 -5.31 -15.58
C GLY A 79 -0.85 -4.19 -16.58
N PHE A 80 -0.05 -3.13 -16.58
CA PHE A 80 -0.17 -2.05 -17.57
C PHE A 80 0.36 -2.46 -18.94
N ASN A 81 -0.31 -2.01 -19.99
CA ASN A 81 0.24 -2.09 -21.35
C ASN A 81 1.51 -1.24 -21.42
N GLY A 82 2.49 -1.66 -22.21
CA GLY A 82 3.75 -0.95 -22.39
C GLY A 82 4.76 -1.15 -21.26
N ILE A 83 4.49 -2.05 -20.32
CA ILE A 83 5.38 -2.42 -19.22
C ILE A 83 5.80 -3.88 -19.35
N GLY A 84 7.08 -4.13 -19.15
CA GLY A 84 7.68 -5.47 -19.15
C GLY A 84 8.25 -5.85 -17.78
N HIS A 85 8.40 -7.15 -17.55
CA HIS A 85 9.09 -7.73 -16.40
C HIS A 85 10.54 -8.01 -16.80
N ILE A 86 11.48 -7.53 -15.98
CA ILE A 86 12.92 -7.84 -16.11
C ILE A 86 13.54 -8.05 -14.74
N HIS A 87 14.82 -8.45 -14.71
CA HIS A 87 15.64 -8.47 -13.51
C HIS A 87 16.49 -7.20 -13.41
N ALA A 88 16.47 -6.56 -12.24
CA ALA A 88 17.34 -5.43 -11.88
C ALA A 88 18.79 -5.92 -11.66
N ASP A 89 19.74 -5.01 -11.51
CA ASP A 89 21.11 -5.38 -11.16
C ASP A 89 21.20 -5.85 -9.69
N LYS A 90 20.29 -5.35 -8.85
CA LYS A 90 20.13 -5.75 -7.45
C LYS A 90 18.67 -5.55 -7.01
N GLY A 91 18.17 -6.43 -6.13
CA GLY A 91 16.90 -6.23 -5.44
C GLY A 91 16.88 -4.97 -4.55
N TYR A 92 15.74 -4.65 -3.97
CA TYR A 92 15.65 -3.58 -2.97
C TYR A 92 16.40 -3.97 -1.71
N GLU A 93 17.19 -3.05 -1.18
CA GLU A 93 17.97 -3.24 0.03
C GLU A 93 17.21 -2.72 1.25
N PHE A 94 16.71 -3.65 2.07
CA PHE A 94 16.11 -3.36 3.36
C PHE A 94 17.18 -3.50 4.45
N ASN A 95 16.87 -3.12 5.68
CA ASN A 95 17.79 -3.22 6.80
C ASN A 95 18.29 -4.66 7.02
N GLY A 96 19.45 -4.99 6.41
CA GLY A 96 20.11 -6.29 6.50
C GLY A 96 19.56 -7.40 5.59
N VAL A 97 18.60 -7.11 4.72
CA VAL A 97 18.00 -8.08 3.79
C VAL A 97 17.80 -7.45 2.41
N VAL A 98 17.99 -8.23 1.35
CA VAL A 98 17.76 -7.81 -0.04
C VAL A 98 16.64 -8.63 -0.63
N THR A 99 15.71 -7.99 -1.35
CA THR A 99 14.63 -8.69 -2.07
C THR A 99 15.16 -9.43 -3.30
N ARG A 100 14.30 -10.22 -3.94
CA ARG A 100 14.56 -10.67 -5.32
C ARG A 100 14.75 -9.43 -6.21
N ASP A 101 15.37 -9.63 -7.35
CA ASP A 101 15.78 -8.58 -8.30
C ASP A 101 14.72 -8.27 -9.37
N ASP A 102 13.49 -8.75 -9.20
CA ASP A 102 12.37 -8.44 -10.10
C ASP A 102 12.10 -6.94 -10.15
N THR A 103 11.79 -6.41 -11.35
CA THR A 103 11.46 -5.00 -11.58
C THR A 103 10.60 -4.80 -12.82
N ALA A 104 10.06 -3.60 -12.99
CA ALA A 104 9.26 -3.20 -14.14
C ALA A 104 10.02 -2.25 -15.07
N ILE A 105 9.90 -2.43 -16.37
CA ILE A 105 10.57 -1.59 -17.37
C ILE A 105 9.61 -1.14 -18.46
N VAL A 106 9.82 0.06 -19.00
CA VAL A 106 9.05 0.57 -20.14
C VAL A 106 9.45 -0.17 -21.42
N THR A 107 8.47 -0.75 -22.10
CA THR A 107 8.63 -1.44 -23.40
C THR A 107 7.79 -0.78 -24.51
N GLY A 108 6.86 0.11 -24.17
CA GLY A 108 5.99 0.83 -25.09
C GLY A 108 5.23 1.95 -24.37
N LYS A 109 4.28 2.57 -25.06
CA LYS A 109 3.39 3.57 -24.45
C LYS A 109 2.55 2.94 -23.35
N ILE A 110 2.49 3.61 -22.19
CA ILE A 110 1.80 3.13 -21.02
C ILE A 110 0.29 3.37 -21.16
N SER A 111 -0.52 2.33 -20.90
CA SER A 111 -1.97 2.47 -20.81
C SER A 111 -2.59 1.41 -19.90
N GLY A 112 -3.83 1.68 -19.42
CA GLY A 112 -4.48 0.90 -18.35
C GLY A 112 -5.58 -0.06 -18.82
N GLU A 113 -5.85 -0.17 -20.13
CA GLU A 113 -6.94 -0.98 -20.65
C GLU A 113 -6.75 -2.48 -20.38
N ASN A 114 -7.85 -3.14 -19.98
CA ASN A 114 -7.89 -4.59 -19.69
C ASN A 114 -6.95 -5.02 -18.55
N HIS A 115 -6.72 -4.14 -17.57
CA HIS A 115 -5.85 -4.43 -16.45
C HIS A 115 -6.34 -5.64 -15.64
N PRO A 116 -5.48 -6.66 -15.34
CA PRO A 116 -5.90 -7.91 -14.72
C PRO A 116 -6.51 -7.74 -13.32
N PHE A 117 -6.14 -6.67 -12.59
CA PHE A 117 -6.65 -6.41 -11.25
C PHE A 117 -8.15 -6.11 -11.20
N VAL A 118 -8.77 -5.71 -12.31
CA VAL A 118 -10.21 -5.58 -12.40
C VAL A 118 -10.90 -6.94 -12.15
N LYS A 119 -10.36 -8.02 -12.73
CA LYS A 119 -10.86 -9.39 -12.49
C LYS A 119 -10.58 -9.86 -11.07
N HIS A 120 -9.45 -9.48 -10.48
CA HIS A 120 -9.15 -9.79 -9.08
C HIS A 120 -10.18 -9.14 -8.14
N TYR A 121 -10.51 -7.88 -8.38
CA TYR A 121 -11.54 -7.18 -7.62
C TYR A 121 -12.92 -7.79 -7.79
N THR A 122 -13.36 -8.10 -9.03
CA THR A 122 -14.68 -8.69 -9.26
C THR A 122 -14.86 -10.01 -8.52
N PHE A 123 -13.80 -10.82 -8.44
CA PHE A 123 -13.81 -12.04 -7.64
C PHE A 123 -14.03 -11.74 -6.15
N LEU A 124 -13.28 -10.80 -5.57
CA LEU A 124 -13.46 -10.40 -4.16
C LEU A 124 -14.86 -9.84 -3.89
N ARG A 125 -15.36 -8.94 -4.76
CA ARG A 125 -16.70 -8.38 -4.68
C ARG A 125 -17.76 -9.48 -4.65
N ASP A 126 -17.64 -10.47 -5.52
CA ASP A 126 -18.62 -11.54 -5.63
C ASP A 126 -18.63 -12.47 -4.40
N LEU A 127 -17.53 -12.59 -3.67
CA LEU A 127 -17.48 -13.32 -2.39
C LEU A 127 -18.29 -12.63 -1.29
N VAL A 128 -18.47 -11.31 -1.36
CA VAL A 128 -19.12 -10.54 -0.28
C VAL A 128 -20.42 -9.86 -0.66
N LYS A 129 -20.85 -9.91 -1.92
CA LYS A 129 -22.04 -9.21 -2.43
C LYS A 129 -23.34 -9.51 -1.65
N ASP A 130 -23.46 -10.71 -1.09
CA ASP A 130 -24.62 -11.14 -0.31
C ASP A 130 -24.39 -11.03 1.22
N LYS A 131 -23.23 -10.54 1.65
CA LYS A 131 -22.85 -10.40 3.06
C LYS A 131 -23.21 -8.99 3.54
N ARG A 132 -24.33 -8.87 4.24
CA ARG A 132 -24.84 -7.58 4.73
C ARG A 132 -23.83 -6.90 5.66
N GLY A 133 -23.47 -5.66 5.35
CA GLY A 133 -22.59 -4.84 6.16
C GLY A 133 -21.09 -5.11 5.93
N VAL A 134 -20.74 -5.87 4.89
CA VAL A 134 -19.36 -6.11 4.47
C VAL A 134 -19.12 -5.47 3.11
N GLU A 135 -17.99 -4.78 2.97
CA GLU A 135 -17.51 -4.24 1.69
C GLU A 135 -16.23 -4.96 1.21
N ALA A 136 -16.10 -5.07 -0.09
CA ALA A 136 -14.84 -5.42 -0.74
C ALA A 136 -14.00 -4.15 -0.91
N ARG A 137 -12.92 -3.99 -0.14
CA ARG A 137 -11.92 -2.95 -0.34
C ARG A 137 -10.79 -3.49 -1.20
N PHE A 138 -10.24 -2.66 -2.07
CA PHE A 138 -9.15 -3.07 -2.93
C PHE A 138 -7.92 -2.17 -2.76
N THR A 139 -6.73 -2.76 -2.89
CA THR A 139 -5.44 -2.07 -2.72
C THR A 139 -4.69 -2.03 -4.05
N ILE A 140 -4.10 -0.89 -4.39
CA ILE A 140 -3.18 -0.73 -5.53
C ILE A 140 -2.01 0.16 -5.12
N PRO A 141 -0.82 0.02 -5.73
CA PRO A 141 0.29 0.93 -5.46
C PRO A 141 0.03 2.34 -5.98
N ALA A 142 0.70 3.32 -5.38
CA ALA A 142 0.57 4.72 -5.76
C ALA A 142 1.10 5.01 -7.17
N PRO A 143 0.51 5.98 -7.90
CA PRO A 143 1.05 6.46 -9.17
C PRO A 143 2.49 6.99 -9.05
N ALA A 144 2.81 7.69 -7.95
CA ALA A 144 4.16 8.16 -7.65
C ALA A 144 5.15 7.00 -7.48
N GLN A 145 4.72 5.89 -6.85
CA GLN A 145 5.52 4.68 -6.72
C GLN A 145 5.85 4.08 -8.09
N PHE A 146 4.89 4.09 -9.01
CA PHE A 146 5.13 3.61 -10.38
C PHE A 146 6.14 4.50 -11.12
N TYR A 147 5.99 5.83 -11.03
CA TYR A 147 6.98 6.74 -11.59
C TYR A 147 8.38 6.48 -11.02
N ALA A 148 8.52 6.33 -9.69
CA ALA A 148 9.80 6.07 -9.03
C ALA A 148 10.44 4.75 -9.51
N GLU A 149 9.64 3.70 -9.72
CA GLU A 149 10.13 2.42 -10.27
C GLU A 149 10.68 2.56 -11.69
N LEU A 150 10.00 3.33 -12.56
CA LEU A 150 10.40 3.50 -13.95
C LEU A 150 11.67 4.35 -14.15
N VAL A 151 12.12 5.07 -13.11
CA VAL A 151 13.36 5.87 -13.14
C VAL A 151 14.43 5.36 -12.17
N ARG A 152 14.27 4.15 -11.64
CA ARG A 152 15.06 3.58 -10.55
C ARG A 152 16.55 3.45 -10.86
N GLU A 153 16.90 3.00 -12.07
CA GLU A 153 18.28 2.71 -12.49
C GLU A 153 18.53 3.25 -13.90
N ASP A 154 19.80 3.42 -14.28
CA ASP A 154 20.18 3.94 -15.60
C ASP A 154 19.55 3.14 -16.76
N LYS A 155 19.44 1.81 -16.63
CA LYS A 155 18.79 0.96 -17.64
C LYS A 155 17.30 1.23 -17.78
N HIS A 156 16.60 1.57 -16.69
CA HIS A 156 15.20 1.97 -16.72
C HIS A 156 15.04 3.30 -17.45
N VAL A 157 15.87 4.29 -17.11
CA VAL A 157 15.89 5.58 -17.77
C VAL A 157 16.23 5.43 -19.26
N ALA A 158 17.21 4.59 -19.61
CA ALA A 158 17.59 4.34 -21.00
C ALA A 158 16.46 3.68 -21.82
N ALA A 159 15.70 2.77 -21.22
CA ALA A 159 14.53 2.16 -21.86
C ALA A 159 13.39 3.16 -22.00
N LEU A 160 13.12 3.94 -20.96
CA LEU A 160 12.10 4.97 -20.92
C LEU A 160 12.32 6.03 -21.99
N LEU A 161 13.55 6.55 -22.16
CA LEU A 161 13.86 7.58 -23.16
C LEU A 161 13.66 7.14 -24.62
N LYS A 162 13.64 5.82 -24.89
CA LYS A 162 13.29 5.31 -26.24
C LYS A 162 11.81 5.52 -26.59
N VAL A 163 10.94 5.59 -25.57
CA VAL A 163 9.49 5.72 -25.72
C VAL A 163 9.02 7.14 -25.38
N TYR A 164 9.65 7.76 -24.39
CA TYR A 164 9.36 9.09 -23.86
C TYR A 164 10.60 10.00 -23.91
N PRO A 165 10.96 10.54 -25.10
CA PRO A 165 12.06 11.48 -25.21
C PRO A 165 11.88 12.67 -24.27
N ASP A 166 12.92 13.06 -23.54
CA ASP A 166 12.88 14.15 -22.55
C ASP A 166 11.81 13.98 -21.45
N PHE A 167 11.41 12.72 -21.17
CA PHE A 167 10.32 12.36 -20.23
C PHE A 167 8.96 12.95 -20.61
N LYS A 168 8.85 13.62 -21.72
CA LYS A 168 7.61 14.28 -22.14
C LYS A 168 6.48 13.27 -22.34
N GLY A 169 5.35 13.53 -21.66
CA GLY A 169 4.15 12.70 -21.73
C GLY A 169 4.16 11.47 -20.81
N LEU A 170 5.28 11.15 -20.12
CA LEU A 170 5.34 10.01 -19.20
C LEU A 170 4.32 10.15 -18.06
N GLU A 171 4.36 11.29 -17.35
CA GLU A 171 3.44 11.53 -16.22
C GLU A 171 1.97 11.55 -16.66
N ASP A 172 1.69 12.08 -17.86
CA ASP A 172 0.34 12.08 -18.42
C ASP A 172 -0.16 10.67 -18.72
N ASP A 173 0.68 9.82 -19.32
CA ASP A 173 0.33 8.44 -19.62
C ASP A 173 0.17 7.62 -18.35
N ILE A 174 1.01 7.83 -17.31
CA ILE A 174 0.83 7.22 -15.98
C ILE A 174 -0.53 7.62 -15.38
N VAL A 175 -0.83 8.91 -15.34
CA VAL A 175 -2.10 9.43 -14.79
C VAL A 175 -3.30 8.85 -15.52
N ASN A 176 -3.26 8.83 -16.85
CA ASN A 176 -4.35 8.31 -17.67
C ASN A 176 -4.52 6.79 -17.48
N ALA A 177 -3.44 6.03 -17.41
CA ALA A 177 -3.47 4.60 -17.18
C ALA A 177 -4.12 4.25 -15.83
N TYR A 178 -3.72 4.94 -14.75
CA TYR A 178 -4.34 4.76 -13.44
C TYR A 178 -5.82 5.14 -13.43
N LYS A 179 -6.20 6.27 -14.05
CA LYS A 179 -7.60 6.67 -14.16
C LYS A 179 -8.44 5.64 -14.91
N THR A 180 -7.90 5.04 -15.97
CA THR A 180 -8.58 3.95 -16.70
C THR A 180 -8.85 2.78 -15.75
N VAL A 181 -7.83 2.29 -15.02
CA VAL A 181 -8.00 1.16 -14.09
C VAL A 181 -8.96 1.50 -12.96
N ILE A 182 -8.87 2.71 -12.36
CA ILE A 182 -9.77 3.13 -11.27
C ILE A 182 -11.22 3.24 -11.77
N ASN A 183 -11.44 3.77 -12.97
CA ASN A 183 -12.76 3.83 -13.58
C ASN A 183 -13.33 2.43 -13.84
N ASP A 184 -12.52 1.51 -14.34
CA ASP A 184 -12.95 0.13 -14.57
C ASP A 184 -13.32 -0.57 -13.24
N LEU A 185 -12.50 -0.40 -12.19
CA LEU A 185 -12.80 -0.90 -10.86
C LEU A 185 -14.10 -0.28 -10.29
N TYR A 186 -14.29 1.03 -10.45
CA TYR A 186 -15.49 1.72 -10.00
C TYR A 186 -16.74 1.24 -10.74
N ASN A 187 -16.66 1.03 -12.06
CA ASN A 187 -17.73 0.48 -12.89
C ASN A 187 -18.11 -0.94 -12.45
N GLU A 188 -17.16 -1.72 -11.96
CA GLU A 188 -17.39 -3.02 -11.33
C GLU A 188 -17.91 -2.92 -9.88
N GLY A 189 -18.14 -1.71 -9.36
CA GLY A 189 -18.80 -1.46 -8.08
C GLY A 189 -17.88 -1.16 -6.91
N LEU A 190 -16.58 -0.90 -7.14
CA LEU A 190 -15.64 -0.49 -6.09
C LEU A 190 -16.10 0.83 -5.42
N LYS A 191 -16.12 0.85 -4.09
CA LYS A 191 -16.47 2.04 -3.30
C LYS A 191 -15.34 2.53 -2.42
N THR A 192 -14.41 1.67 -2.04
CA THR A 192 -13.22 2.04 -1.27
C THR A 192 -11.97 1.49 -1.93
N LEU A 193 -11.12 2.41 -2.37
CA LEU A 193 -9.79 2.14 -2.91
C LEU A 193 -8.73 2.55 -1.89
N GLN A 194 -7.77 1.70 -1.62
CA GLN A 194 -6.57 2.07 -0.89
C GLN A 194 -5.38 2.16 -1.84
N ILE A 195 -4.65 3.25 -1.72
CA ILE A 195 -3.41 3.52 -2.45
C ILE A 195 -2.24 3.26 -1.50
N ASP A 196 -1.38 2.31 -1.82
CA ASP A 196 -0.19 2.02 -1.02
C ASP A 196 1.02 2.78 -1.56
N ASP A 197 1.60 3.66 -0.74
CA ASP A 197 2.65 4.59 -1.15
C ASP A 197 3.88 4.54 -0.23
N CYS A 198 4.98 3.98 -0.74
CA CYS A 198 6.28 4.00 -0.07
C CYS A 198 7.13 5.22 -0.43
N THR A 199 6.74 6.03 -1.41
CA THR A 199 7.55 7.18 -1.86
C THR A 199 7.71 8.21 -0.74
N TRP A 200 6.65 8.51 -0.01
CA TRP A 200 6.69 9.37 1.17
C TRP A 200 7.62 8.83 2.26
N GLY A 201 7.61 7.50 2.48
CA GLY A 201 8.49 6.83 3.42
C GLY A 201 9.98 6.91 3.05
N CYS A 202 10.30 7.00 1.76
CA CYS A 202 11.64 7.27 1.28
C CYS A 202 12.05 8.73 1.56
N LEU A 203 11.14 9.68 1.37
CA LEU A 203 11.43 11.10 1.54
C LEU A 203 11.69 11.51 2.99
N VAL A 204 11.16 10.79 3.99
CA VAL A 204 11.45 11.10 5.40
C VAL A 204 12.84 10.62 5.84
N ASP A 205 13.49 9.72 5.09
CA ASP A 205 14.82 9.18 5.41
C ASP A 205 15.94 10.07 4.88
N ASP A 206 16.75 10.60 5.79
CA ASP A 206 17.88 11.46 5.43
C ASP A 206 18.96 10.71 4.66
N ASN A 207 19.15 9.40 4.89
CA ASN A 207 20.14 8.60 4.16
C ASN A 207 19.68 8.39 2.71
N PHE A 208 18.39 8.17 2.49
CA PHE A 208 17.84 8.08 1.13
C PHE A 208 18.07 9.39 0.37
N ILE A 209 17.74 10.53 0.96
CA ILE A 209 17.98 11.84 0.34
C ILE A 209 19.46 12.10 0.13
N ALA A 210 20.33 11.73 1.10
CA ALA A 210 21.79 11.88 0.99
C ALA A 210 22.37 11.16 -0.24
N SER A 211 21.80 10.02 -0.65
CA SER A 211 22.26 9.28 -1.83
C SER A 211 22.13 10.07 -3.15
N PHE A 212 21.24 11.06 -3.21
CA PHE A 212 21.12 11.98 -4.35
C PHE A 212 22.10 13.16 -4.27
N ILE A 213 22.51 13.55 -3.04
CA ILE A 213 23.41 14.67 -2.81
C ILE A 213 24.85 14.28 -3.18
N GLU A 214 25.27 13.04 -2.92
CA GLU A 214 26.60 12.54 -3.31
C GLU A 214 26.93 12.76 -4.79
N LYS A 215 25.89 12.97 -5.62
CA LYS A 215 25.99 13.21 -7.06
C LYS A 215 25.77 14.69 -7.45
N SER A 216 25.52 15.58 -6.48
CA SER A 216 25.24 17.00 -6.76
C SER A 216 25.51 17.88 -5.52
N ASP A 217 25.94 19.13 -5.71
CA ASP A 217 26.13 20.13 -4.64
C ASP A 217 24.80 20.77 -4.15
N ARG A 218 23.66 20.13 -4.38
CA ARG A 218 22.35 20.68 -4.06
C ARG A 218 21.97 20.43 -2.60
N ASP A 219 21.24 21.37 -2.01
CA ASP A 219 20.71 21.22 -0.66
C ASP A 219 19.70 20.07 -0.56
N LYS A 220 19.78 19.28 0.53
CA LYS A 220 18.93 18.09 0.73
C LYS A 220 17.44 18.43 0.86
N GLU A 221 17.10 19.56 1.49
CA GLU A 221 15.71 19.95 1.66
C GLU A 221 15.09 20.41 0.34
N VAL A 222 15.90 21.05 -0.52
CA VAL A 222 15.47 21.40 -1.89
C VAL A 222 15.16 20.14 -2.69
N ILE A 223 16.02 19.12 -2.61
CA ILE A 223 15.80 17.82 -3.31
C ILE A 223 14.56 17.13 -2.76
N ARG A 224 14.40 17.06 -1.43
CA ARG A 224 13.23 16.47 -0.77
C ARG A 224 11.94 17.13 -1.23
N HIS A 225 11.91 18.46 -1.21
CA HIS A 225 10.75 19.24 -1.62
C HIS A 225 10.38 19.03 -3.09
N GLU A 226 11.36 19.03 -4.00
CA GLU A 226 11.11 18.76 -5.41
C GLU A 226 10.50 17.37 -5.68
N PHE A 227 11.00 16.33 -4.98
CA PHE A 227 10.40 15.01 -5.07
C PHE A 227 8.99 15.00 -4.46
N ALA A 228 8.80 15.63 -3.29
CA ALA A 228 7.51 15.70 -2.64
C ALA A 228 6.45 16.37 -3.53
N GLU A 229 6.76 17.51 -4.12
CA GLU A 229 5.87 18.22 -5.04
C GLU A 229 5.57 17.40 -6.31
N ARG A 230 6.56 16.69 -6.86
CA ARG A 230 6.35 15.82 -8.03
C ARG A 230 5.43 14.64 -7.69
N PHE A 231 5.70 13.93 -6.60
CA PHE A 231 4.90 12.77 -6.18
C PHE A 231 3.47 13.20 -5.83
N LEU A 232 3.32 14.29 -5.09
CA LEU A 232 2.03 14.91 -4.82
C LEU A 232 1.26 15.26 -6.10
N ASN A 233 1.92 15.88 -7.08
CA ASN A 233 1.29 16.25 -8.35
C ASN A 233 0.79 15.01 -9.12
N ILE A 234 1.61 13.97 -9.23
CA ILE A 234 1.24 12.73 -9.93
C ILE A 234 0.05 12.07 -9.22
N ASN A 235 0.13 11.92 -7.89
CA ASN A 235 -0.93 11.31 -7.08
C ASN A 235 -2.24 12.09 -7.18
N ASN A 236 -2.21 13.41 -6.91
CA ASN A 236 -3.42 14.25 -6.92
C ASN A 236 -4.09 14.32 -8.29
N ARG A 237 -3.33 14.32 -9.38
CA ARG A 237 -3.91 14.26 -10.74
C ARG A 237 -4.71 12.98 -10.97
N VAL A 238 -4.39 11.89 -10.29
CA VAL A 238 -5.17 10.64 -10.33
C VAL A 238 -6.35 10.69 -9.37
N PHE A 239 -6.16 11.24 -8.16
CA PHE A 239 -7.18 11.23 -7.10
C PHE A 239 -8.30 12.23 -7.33
N GLN A 240 -8.02 13.32 -8.04
CA GLN A 240 -8.99 14.36 -8.33
C GLN A 240 -9.99 13.97 -9.43
N ASN A 241 -11.21 14.51 -9.29
CA ASN A 241 -12.30 14.32 -10.25
C ASN A 241 -12.83 12.88 -10.37
N ASN A 242 -12.60 12.05 -9.37
CA ASN A 242 -13.24 10.74 -9.25
C ASN A 242 -14.71 10.88 -8.82
N PRO A 243 -15.55 9.83 -9.00
CA PRO A 243 -16.91 9.82 -8.48
C PRO A 243 -16.96 10.15 -6.99
N LYS A 244 -17.91 11.00 -6.57
CA LYS A 244 -18.00 11.50 -5.18
C LYS A 244 -18.24 10.42 -4.12
N ASP A 245 -18.73 9.26 -4.52
CA ASP A 245 -19.00 8.10 -3.67
C ASP A 245 -17.88 7.06 -3.72
N LEU A 246 -16.78 7.33 -4.44
CA LEU A 246 -15.54 6.57 -4.36
C LEU A 246 -14.67 7.18 -3.26
N VAL A 247 -14.41 6.40 -2.22
CA VAL A 247 -13.47 6.75 -1.15
C VAL A 247 -12.07 6.32 -1.57
N ILE A 248 -11.12 7.25 -1.54
CA ILE A 248 -9.69 6.98 -1.79
C ILE A 248 -8.93 7.23 -0.49
N ASN A 249 -8.32 6.18 0.04
CA ASN A 249 -7.44 6.24 1.20
C ASN A 249 -6.00 5.97 0.76
N THR A 250 -5.02 6.47 1.49
CA THR A 250 -3.60 6.15 1.23
C THR A 250 -2.96 5.50 2.44
N HIS A 251 -2.11 4.49 2.20
CA HIS A 251 -1.23 3.92 3.21
C HIS A 251 0.20 4.38 2.94
N VAL A 252 0.81 5.05 3.91
CA VAL A 252 2.19 5.53 3.83
C VAL A 252 3.10 4.59 4.59
N CYS A 253 3.88 3.83 3.83
CA CYS A 253 4.80 2.81 4.32
C CYS A 253 6.25 3.30 4.32
N ARG A 254 7.06 2.78 5.24
CA ARG A 254 8.54 2.93 5.26
C ARG A 254 9.27 1.67 4.83
N GLY A 255 8.57 0.81 4.09
CA GLY A 255 9.07 -0.50 3.70
C GLY A 255 8.75 -1.59 4.72
N ASN A 256 8.36 -2.75 4.18
CA ASN A 256 7.99 -3.92 4.96
C ASN A 256 8.35 -5.19 4.19
N TYR A 257 9.50 -5.79 4.53
CA TYR A 257 9.99 -7.02 3.90
C TYR A 257 10.68 -7.91 4.92
N ALA A 258 10.27 -9.18 5.00
CA ALA A 258 10.87 -10.18 5.87
C ALA A 258 11.07 -9.68 7.33
N SER A 259 10.08 -8.95 7.87
CA SER A 259 10.10 -8.32 9.21
C SER A 259 11.10 -7.18 9.37
N THR A 260 11.61 -6.61 8.27
CA THR A 260 12.50 -5.44 8.29
C THR A 260 11.83 -4.21 7.66
N TRP A 261 12.55 -3.10 7.58
CA TRP A 261 12.10 -1.83 7.00
C TRP A 261 13.15 -1.26 6.06
N PHE A 262 12.74 -0.35 5.19
CA PHE A 262 13.61 0.37 4.25
C PHE A 262 14.08 1.70 4.83
N GLY A 263 13.15 2.57 5.25
CA GLY A 263 13.41 3.93 5.68
C GLY A 263 13.05 4.20 7.15
N GLN A 264 13.55 5.32 7.68
CA GLN A 264 13.26 5.83 9.01
C GLN A 264 13.15 7.35 9.01
N GLY A 265 12.35 7.90 9.92
CA GLY A 265 12.14 9.34 10.08
C GLY A 265 10.69 9.69 10.36
N GLY A 266 10.47 10.83 11.01
CA GLY A 266 9.13 11.36 11.28
C GLY A 266 8.51 11.98 10.02
N TYR A 267 7.19 12.12 10.03
CA TYR A 267 6.44 12.76 8.93
C TYR A 267 6.60 14.28 8.88
N ASP A 268 7.22 14.91 9.90
CA ASP A 268 7.43 16.35 10.03
C ASP A 268 8.07 16.98 8.79
N LYS A 269 8.98 16.26 8.13
CA LYS A 269 9.72 16.70 6.95
C LYS A 269 8.88 16.83 5.67
N ILE A 270 7.71 16.20 5.63
CA ILE A 270 6.81 16.12 4.46
C ILE A 270 5.35 16.44 4.81
N ALA A 271 5.10 16.87 6.04
CA ALA A 271 3.74 17.00 6.57
C ALA A 271 2.92 18.05 5.81
N ASP A 272 3.53 19.12 5.34
CA ASP A 272 2.85 20.19 4.62
C ASP A 272 2.36 19.72 3.24
N GLU A 273 3.13 18.89 2.54
CA GLU A 273 2.73 18.29 1.28
C GLU A 273 1.76 17.13 1.50
N LEU A 274 2.15 16.13 2.26
CA LEU A 274 1.38 14.91 2.47
C LEU A 274 0.03 15.22 3.15
N PHE A 275 0.05 15.76 4.37
CA PHE A 275 -1.17 15.96 5.16
C PHE A 275 -1.95 17.21 4.76
N GLY A 276 -1.23 18.25 4.31
CA GLY A 276 -1.83 19.52 3.92
C GLY A 276 -2.48 19.50 2.54
N LYS A 277 -1.90 18.77 1.57
CA LYS A 277 -2.25 18.95 0.15
C LYS A 277 -2.69 17.66 -0.57
N GLU A 278 -2.38 16.45 -0.09
CA GLU A 278 -2.78 15.23 -0.80
C GLU A 278 -4.30 15.02 -0.74
N ASP A 279 -4.92 14.71 -1.87
CA ASP A 279 -6.38 14.66 -2.04
C ASP A 279 -6.93 13.26 -1.77
N VAL A 280 -6.90 12.85 -0.50
CA VAL A 280 -7.39 11.56 -0.01
C VAL A 280 -8.38 11.72 1.14
N ASN A 281 -9.17 10.68 1.41
CA ASN A 281 -10.15 10.66 2.49
C ASN A 281 -9.55 10.23 3.84
N ALA A 282 -8.55 9.35 3.82
CA ALA A 282 -7.89 8.89 5.02
C ALA A 282 -6.43 8.50 4.77
N TYR A 283 -5.64 8.60 5.83
CA TYR A 283 -4.25 8.15 5.89
C TYR A 283 -4.13 6.93 6.81
N TYR A 284 -3.50 5.85 6.35
CA TYR A 284 -3.03 4.72 7.15
C TYR A 284 -1.53 4.92 7.39
N LEU A 285 -1.14 5.24 8.62
CA LEU A 285 0.20 5.73 8.94
C LEU A 285 0.95 4.79 9.88
N GLU A 286 2.22 4.51 9.57
CA GLU A 286 3.11 3.78 10.48
C GLU A 286 3.48 4.64 11.69
N PHE A 287 3.16 4.13 12.89
CA PHE A 287 3.56 4.69 14.18
C PHE A 287 3.88 3.58 15.21
N ASP A 288 4.30 2.40 14.77
CA ASP A 288 4.54 1.24 15.65
C ASP A 288 5.76 1.41 16.56
N THR A 289 6.77 2.16 16.14
CA THR A 289 8.01 2.37 16.88
C THR A 289 8.48 3.84 16.82
N GLU A 290 9.47 4.20 17.66
CA GLU A 290 10.10 5.54 17.65
C GLU A 290 10.71 5.92 16.30
N ARG A 291 11.03 4.94 15.46
CA ARG A 291 11.49 5.12 14.08
C ARG A 291 10.54 5.98 13.24
N ALA A 292 9.27 5.96 13.55
CA ALA A 292 8.22 6.69 12.84
C ALA A 292 8.07 8.16 13.27
N GLY A 293 8.79 8.62 14.29
CA GLY A 293 8.67 9.97 14.85
C GLY A 293 7.49 10.14 15.79
N THR A 294 7.08 11.38 16.04
CA THR A 294 6.02 11.78 16.95
C THR A 294 4.71 12.08 16.21
N PHE A 295 3.61 12.26 16.96
CA PHE A 295 2.30 12.61 16.39
C PHE A 295 2.14 14.10 16.06
N GLU A 296 3.10 14.96 16.37
CA GLU A 296 3.00 16.42 16.15
C GLU A 296 2.71 16.79 14.70
N SER A 297 3.28 16.03 13.75
CA SER A 297 3.03 16.20 12.32
C SER A 297 1.55 16.06 11.92
N LEU A 298 0.75 15.31 12.70
CA LEU A 298 -0.69 15.14 12.47
C LEU A 298 -1.48 16.46 12.60
N ALA A 299 -0.93 17.49 13.26
CA ALA A 299 -1.52 18.82 13.28
C ALA A 299 -1.69 19.44 11.89
N LYS A 300 -0.99 18.93 10.87
CA LYS A 300 -1.09 19.35 9.47
C LYS A 300 -2.19 18.63 8.67
N VAL A 301 -2.85 17.63 9.26
CA VAL A 301 -3.96 16.92 8.59
C VAL A 301 -5.12 17.87 8.31
N SER A 302 -5.29 18.20 7.04
CA SER A 302 -6.25 19.21 6.57
C SER A 302 -7.69 18.67 6.48
N GLY A 303 -8.65 19.56 6.65
CA GLY A 303 -10.07 19.25 6.46
C GLY A 303 -10.62 18.24 7.48
N ASP A 304 -11.46 17.34 7.00
CA ASP A 304 -12.11 16.27 7.76
C ASP A 304 -11.48 14.88 7.55
N LYS A 305 -10.28 14.84 6.98
CA LYS A 305 -9.55 13.61 6.69
C LYS A 305 -9.36 12.77 7.95
N LYS A 306 -9.48 11.47 7.78
CA LYS A 306 -9.35 10.48 8.84
C LYS A 306 -7.90 9.99 8.94
N VAL A 307 -7.50 9.54 10.13
CA VAL A 307 -6.17 8.97 10.37
C VAL A 307 -6.31 7.59 11.02
N VAL A 308 -5.78 6.59 10.35
CA VAL A 308 -5.67 5.23 10.88
C VAL A 308 -4.26 5.07 11.44
N LEU A 309 -4.19 4.96 12.76
CA LEU A 309 -2.95 4.83 13.51
C LEU A 309 -2.44 3.40 13.43
N GLY A 310 -1.38 3.17 12.70
CA GLY A 310 -0.67 1.90 12.61
C GLY A 310 0.23 1.70 13.82
N LEU A 311 -0.35 1.39 14.96
CA LEU A 311 0.36 1.26 16.25
C LEU A 311 0.81 -0.18 16.54
N ILE A 312 0.22 -1.16 15.89
CA ILE A 312 0.51 -2.58 16.12
C ILE A 312 1.48 -3.06 15.04
N THR A 313 2.65 -3.53 15.45
CA THR A 313 3.64 -3.99 14.46
C THR A 313 3.23 -5.30 13.79
N SER A 314 3.37 -5.38 12.48
CA SER A 314 3.27 -6.63 11.72
C SER A 314 4.61 -7.35 11.54
N LYS A 315 5.69 -6.86 12.18
CA LYS A 315 7.07 -7.33 11.97
C LYS A 315 7.52 -8.39 12.98
N ASN A 316 6.84 -8.51 14.11
CA ASN A 316 7.13 -9.52 15.12
C ASN A 316 5.84 -10.04 15.78
N PRO A 317 5.86 -11.24 16.39
CA PRO A 317 4.66 -11.88 16.95
C PRO A 317 4.20 -11.29 18.30
N THR A 318 5.07 -10.58 19.02
CA THR A 318 4.77 -10.08 20.36
C THR A 318 3.61 -9.08 20.32
N LEU A 319 2.59 -9.30 21.14
CA LEU A 319 1.53 -8.32 21.31
C LEU A 319 2.06 -7.13 22.13
N GLU A 320 1.66 -5.96 21.75
CA GLU A 320 1.93 -4.72 22.46
C GLU A 320 1.15 -4.66 23.78
N GLU A 321 1.56 -3.81 24.72
CA GLU A 321 0.79 -3.56 25.94
C GLU A 321 -0.42 -2.68 25.63
N LYS A 322 -1.63 -3.16 25.94
CA LYS A 322 -2.90 -2.51 25.61
C LYS A 322 -2.98 -1.07 26.12
N GLU A 323 -2.59 -0.87 27.39
CA GLU A 323 -2.60 0.45 28.02
C GLU A 323 -1.67 1.44 27.32
N VAL A 324 -0.54 0.97 26.81
CA VAL A 324 0.40 1.79 26.03
C VAL A 324 -0.24 2.21 24.72
N ILE A 325 -0.90 1.30 24.01
CA ILE A 325 -1.59 1.63 22.74
C ILE A 325 -2.73 2.64 22.98
N ILE A 326 -3.55 2.42 24.01
CA ILE A 326 -4.62 3.35 24.40
C ILE A 326 -4.05 4.74 24.75
N ALA A 327 -2.95 4.80 25.50
CA ALA A 327 -2.29 6.06 25.82
C ALA A 327 -1.79 6.78 24.57
N ARG A 328 -1.24 6.06 23.58
CA ARG A 328 -0.78 6.61 22.30
C ARG A 328 -1.95 7.12 21.44
N ILE A 329 -3.09 6.43 21.42
CA ILE A 329 -4.31 6.94 20.76
C ILE A 329 -4.75 8.27 21.39
N LYS A 330 -4.76 8.35 22.73
CA LYS A 330 -5.06 9.58 23.48
C LYS A 330 -4.04 10.69 23.20
N GLU A 331 -2.77 10.36 23.01
CA GLU A 331 -1.75 11.33 22.61
C GLU A 331 -2.03 11.87 21.20
N ALA A 332 -2.28 11.01 20.23
CA ALA A 332 -2.63 11.40 18.85
C ALA A 332 -3.90 12.26 18.80
N SER A 333 -4.86 12.04 19.74
CA SER A 333 -6.10 12.82 19.81
C SER A 333 -5.92 14.29 20.20
N LYS A 334 -4.71 14.70 20.62
CA LYS A 334 -4.36 16.11 20.81
C LYS A 334 -4.22 16.87 19.49
N TYR A 335 -3.97 16.16 18.38
CA TYR A 335 -3.72 16.74 17.05
C TYR A 335 -4.86 16.49 16.07
N VAL A 336 -5.49 15.31 16.14
CA VAL A 336 -6.65 14.93 15.32
C VAL A 336 -7.76 14.47 16.25
N PRO A 337 -8.99 15.01 16.16
CA PRO A 337 -10.10 14.61 17.02
C PRO A 337 -10.32 13.07 17.04
N LEU A 338 -10.66 12.53 18.22
CA LEU A 338 -10.77 11.08 18.43
C LEU A 338 -11.78 10.41 17.48
N ASP A 339 -12.82 11.11 17.07
CA ASP A 339 -13.83 10.63 16.12
C ASP A 339 -13.29 10.46 14.69
N ARG A 340 -12.13 11.05 14.39
CA ARG A 340 -11.39 10.88 13.13
C ARG A 340 -10.18 9.96 13.24
N LEU A 341 -9.93 9.35 14.41
CA LEU A 341 -8.87 8.37 14.65
C LEU A 341 -9.40 6.95 14.58
N TYR A 342 -8.55 6.06 14.07
CA TYR A 342 -8.81 4.64 13.84
C TYR A 342 -7.55 3.85 14.17
N LEU A 343 -7.63 2.52 14.29
CA LEU A 343 -6.51 1.66 14.65
C LEU A 343 -6.29 0.56 13.61
N SER A 344 -5.03 0.31 13.25
CA SER A 344 -4.62 -0.79 12.36
C SER A 344 -3.22 -1.33 12.72
N PRO A 345 -2.77 -2.43 12.09
CA PRO A 345 -1.35 -2.73 12.00
C PRO A 345 -0.60 -1.60 11.28
N GLN A 346 0.71 -1.47 11.54
CA GLN A 346 1.51 -0.42 10.90
C GLN A 346 1.67 -0.63 9.38
N CYS A 347 1.56 -1.88 8.91
CA CYS A 347 1.59 -2.27 7.50
C CYS A 347 0.83 -3.59 7.33
N GLY A 348 0.73 -4.12 6.11
CA GLY A 348 0.31 -5.50 5.86
C GLY A 348 1.28 -6.52 6.46
N PHE A 349 0.86 -7.77 6.53
CA PHE A 349 1.70 -8.88 7.06
C PHE A 349 2.61 -9.49 5.98
N ALA A 350 2.32 -9.24 4.71
CA ALA A 350 3.08 -9.82 3.60
C ALA A 350 3.04 -8.93 2.36
N SER A 351 3.92 -7.93 2.30
CA SER A 351 4.07 -7.06 1.12
C SER A 351 4.66 -7.78 -0.09
N THR A 352 5.32 -8.91 0.14
CA THR A 352 5.72 -9.90 -0.87
C THR A 352 5.23 -11.27 -0.47
N GLU A 353 5.28 -12.24 -1.38
CA GLU A 353 4.78 -13.60 -1.10
C GLU A 353 5.55 -14.32 0.01
N GLU A 354 6.80 -13.94 0.28
CA GLU A 354 7.59 -14.48 1.39
C GLU A 354 6.96 -14.15 2.75
N GLY A 355 6.42 -12.92 2.89
CA GLY A 355 5.79 -12.44 4.11
C GLY A 355 6.74 -12.09 5.25
N ASN A 356 6.18 -11.57 6.32
CA ASN A 356 6.88 -11.31 7.57
C ASN A 356 7.07 -12.60 8.37
N ARG A 357 8.00 -12.58 9.34
CA ARG A 357 8.40 -13.75 10.14
C ARG A 357 7.44 -13.98 11.31
N LEU A 358 6.17 -14.18 10.99
CA LEU A 358 5.09 -14.52 11.89
C LEU A 358 4.38 -15.77 11.36
N THR A 359 3.69 -16.48 12.23
CA THR A 359 2.72 -17.50 11.85
C THR A 359 1.35 -16.87 11.53
N GLU A 360 0.51 -17.61 10.81
CA GLU A 360 -0.88 -17.17 10.56
C GLU A 360 -1.65 -16.92 11.86
N GLU A 361 -1.45 -17.76 12.90
CA GLU A 361 -2.14 -17.58 14.19
C GLU A 361 -1.68 -16.32 14.92
N GLU A 362 -0.40 -15.98 14.89
CA GLU A 362 0.13 -14.73 15.45
C GLU A 362 -0.42 -13.50 14.69
N GLN A 363 -0.53 -13.58 13.37
CA GLN A 363 -1.22 -12.55 12.58
C GLN A 363 -2.66 -12.34 13.05
N TRP A 364 -3.42 -13.43 13.22
CA TRP A 364 -4.80 -13.35 13.67
C TRP A 364 -4.92 -12.89 15.12
N ALA A 365 -3.97 -13.23 15.99
CA ALA A 365 -3.91 -12.74 17.37
C ALA A 365 -3.76 -11.21 17.39
N LYS A 366 -2.89 -10.63 16.57
CA LYS A 366 -2.75 -9.16 16.45
C LYS A 366 -4.04 -8.49 15.97
N LEU A 367 -4.74 -9.08 15.02
CA LEU A 367 -6.01 -8.52 14.53
C LEU A 367 -7.13 -8.62 15.57
N ARG A 368 -7.22 -9.70 16.35
CA ARG A 368 -8.13 -9.77 17.50
C ARG A 368 -7.81 -8.69 18.54
N PHE A 369 -6.53 -8.49 18.81
CA PHE A 369 -6.06 -7.48 19.76
C PHE A 369 -6.38 -6.04 19.32
N ILE A 370 -6.22 -5.72 18.03
CA ILE A 370 -6.63 -4.43 17.46
C ILE A 370 -8.12 -4.18 17.67
N LYS A 371 -8.96 -5.20 17.39
CA LYS A 371 -10.41 -5.10 17.62
C LYS A 371 -10.75 -4.89 19.08
N GLU A 372 -10.13 -5.65 20.00
CA GLU A 372 -10.33 -5.52 21.43
C GLU A 372 -10.03 -4.08 21.92
N ILE A 373 -8.90 -3.50 21.47
CA ILE A 373 -8.55 -2.11 21.81
C ILE A 373 -9.56 -1.13 21.23
N ALA A 374 -9.95 -1.33 19.98
CA ALA A 374 -10.91 -0.44 19.33
C ALA A 374 -12.28 -0.45 20.02
N ASP A 375 -12.77 -1.63 20.40
CA ASP A 375 -14.03 -1.79 21.14
C ASP A 375 -14.00 -1.12 22.54
N GLU A 376 -12.81 -0.93 23.12
CA GLU A 376 -12.61 -0.25 24.42
C GLU A 376 -12.52 1.28 24.27
N VAL A 377 -11.96 1.76 23.17
CA VAL A 377 -11.66 3.19 22.98
C VAL A 377 -12.83 3.94 22.34
N TRP A 378 -13.57 3.30 21.43
CA TRP A 378 -14.68 3.90 20.67
C TRP A 378 -16.02 3.20 20.90
#